data_4c73ed291f3d21734639fb11bae9f0c5
#
_entry.id   4c73ed291f3d21734639fb11bae9f0c5
#
_cell.length_a   1.000
_cell.length_b   1.000
_cell.length_c   1.000
_cell.angle_alpha   90.00
_cell.angle_beta   90.00
_cell.angle_gamma   90.00
#
_symmetry.space_group_name_H-M   'P 1'
#
loop_
_entity.id
_entity.type
_entity.pdbx_description
1 polymer ?
#
loop_
_entity_poly.entity_id
_entity_poly.type
_entity_poly.pdbx_seq_one_letter_code
_entity_poly.pdbx_strand_id
1 'polypeptide(L)'
;RSTQSRSSAASDVYKRQSLFDPQEVESERTVIISEREGSENEPLFRLDEAMQMAAFEKHPYRYEVIGLKEDLLRIQRDDLYQHYRTYYAPNNAIVTVAGDFQTKEMLAQLREIYGDLKPSSLPEVHIESEPPLSKERHVEISGPGETTYLRVVYRAPAANHSDFFAFTVLDSILSGPASLNMFGGGGISNKTSRLYRALVETELAVSVYGGLQATVDPFLYPITITIHPRQTAEAALSVLDREIQRLQQEAVPEAEIQRAIKQARALFAYGSENITNQAFWLGYAEIFASYDWLIHYVQELEKVTPTDIQRIAQTYLQPPRRVVGIYRPTNMLGGN
;
A
#
# COMPACT_ATOMS: atom_id res chain seq x y z
N ARG A 1 3.21 21.69 -30.12
CA ARG A 1 2.83 20.25 -30.08
C ARG A 1 3.12 19.70 -28.70
N SER A 2 2.08 19.35 -27.97
CA SER A 2 2.08 19.15 -26.54
C SER A 2 2.84 17.89 -26.10
N THR A 3 3.37 17.93 -24.88
CA THR A 3 3.97 16.81 -24.16
C THR A 3 3.04 15.57 -24.06
N GLN A 4 1.73 15.74 -24.20
CA GLN A 4 0.72 14.69 -24.22
C GLN A 4 0.84 13.71 -25.42
N SER A 5 1.20 14.21 -26.61
CA SER A 5 1.38 13.34 -27.79
C SER A 5 2.62 12.44 -27.68
N ARG A 6 3.63 12.85 -26.89
CA ARG A 6 4.82 12.03 -26.62
C ARG A 6 4.56 10.95 -25.58
N SER A 7 3.72 11.22 -24.58
CA SER A 7 3.38 10.25 -23.53
C SER A 7 2.52 9.10 -24.09
N SER A 8 1.53 9.40 -24.95
CA SER A 8 0.71 8.35 -25.58
C SER A 8 1.51 7.49 -26.57
N ALA A 9 2.40 8.12 -27.36
CA ALA A 9 3.28 7.38 -28.27
C ALA A 9 4.29 6.49 -27.52
N ALA A 10 4.86 6.97 -26.42
CA ALA A 10 5.74 6.17 -25.55
C ALA A 10 5.00 4.99 -24.93
N SER A 11 3.76 5.19 -24.47
CA SER A 11 2.91 4.11 -23.92
C SER A 11 2.55 3.06 -24.99
N ASP A 12 2.33 3.46 -26.24
CA ASP A 12 2.05 2.53 -27.34
C ASP A 12 3.28 1.68 -27.70
N VAL A 13 4.45 2.30 -27.82
CA VAL A 13 5.72 1.60 -28.05
C VAL A 13 5.99 0.58 -26.92
N TYR A 14 5.83 0.99 -25.68
CA TYR A 14 6.05 0.13 -24.52
C TYR A 14 5.13 -1.10 -24.49
N LYS A 15 3.88 -0.94 -24.92
CA LYS A 15 2.87 -2.02 -24.88
C LYS A 15 2.88 -2.94 -26.11
N ARG A 16 3.35 -2.46 -27.27
CA ARG A 16 3.25 -3.19 -28.55
C ARG A 16 4.57 -3.71 -29.09
N GLN A 17 5.70 -3.09 -28.75
CA GLN A 17 6.95 -3.24 -29.49
C GLN A 17 8.14 -3.64 -28.64
N SER A 18 7.93 -4.04 -27.40
CA SER A 18 9.03 -4.52 -26.53
C SER A 18 9.66 -5.77 -27.11
N LEU A 19 10.93 -5.67 -27.53
CA LEU A 19 11.68 -6.75 -28.17
C LEU A 19 12.43 -7.60 -27.15
N PHE A 20 12.71 -7.04 -25.97
CA PHE A 20 13.54 -7.69 -24.96
C PHE A 20 14.89 -8.12 -25.53
N ASP A 21 15.63 -7.17 -26.11
CA ASP A 21 16.98 -7.44 -26.61
C ASP A 21 17.84 -8.07 -25.50
N PRO A 22 18.55 -9.18 -25.77
CA PRO A 22 19.31 -9.87 -24.74
C PRO A 22 20.36 -8.99 -24.04
N GLN A 23 21.00 -8.05 -24.74
CA GLN A 23 22.00 -7.16 -24.15
C GLN A 23 21.34 -6.11 -23.25
N GLU A 24 20.19 -5.58 -23.68
CA GLU A 24 19.38 -4.64 -22.86
C GLU A 24 18.84 -5.33 -21.60
N VAL A 25 18.40 -6.60 -21.69
CA VAL A 25 17.93 -7.38 -20.54
C VAL A 25 19.03 -7.56 -19.52
N GLU A 26 20.27 -7.87 -19.94
CA GLU A 26 21.40 -8.02 -19.02
C GLU A 26 21.83 -6.68 -18.39
N SER A 27 21.79 -5.60 -19.18
CA SER A 27 22.04 -4.25 -18.66
C SER A 27 21.01 -3.85 -17.61
N GLU A 28 19.73 -4.04 -17.90
CA GLU A 28 18.62 -3.70 -16.99
C GLU A 28 18.61 -4.59 -15.74
N ARG A 29 18.96 -5.88 -15.86
CA ARG A 29 19.16 -6.76 -14.71
C ARG A 29 20.15 -6.17 -13.71
N THR A 30 21.26 -5.63 -14.22
CA THR A 30 22.28 -5.00 -13.38
C THR A 30 21.72 -3.77 -12.65
N VAL A 31 20.91 -2.97 -13.33
CA VAL A 31 20.24 -1.80 -12.75
C VAL A 31 19.28 -2.23 -11.63
N ILE A 32 18.39 -3.20 -11.90
CA ILE A 32 17.40 -3.68 -10.92
C ILE A 32 18.08 -4.32 -9.70
N ILE A 33 19.18 -5.08 -9.90
CA ILE A 33 19.94 -5.61 -8.78
C ILE A 33 20.56 -4.48 -7.95
N SER A 34 21.08 -3.43 -8.59
CA SER A 34 21.62 -2.27 -7.89
C SER A 34 20.54 -1.49 -7.14
N GLU A 35 19.31 -1.36 -7.69
CA GLU A 35 18.17 -0.77 -7.00
C GLU A 35 17.81 -1.59 -5.76
N ARG A 36 17.77 -2.92 -5.87
CA ARG A 36 17.51 -3.80 -4.74
C ARG A 36 18.58 -3.64 -3.65
N GLU A 37 19.84 -3.69 -4.03
CA GLU A 37 20.96 -3.50 -3.10
C GLU A 37 20.93 -2.11 -2.45
N GLY A 38 20.50 -1.08 -3.18
CA GLY A 38 20.24 0.26 -2.65
C GLY A 38 19.11 0.24 -1.61
N SER A 39 18.00 -0.42 -1.91
CA SER A 39 16.86 -0.57 -1.01
C SER A 39 17.21 -1.37 0.25
N GLU A 40 18.07 -2.37 0.15
CA GLU A 40 18.56 -3.16 1.30
C GLU A 40 19.39 -2.33 2.31
N ASN A 41 19.85 -1.13 1.94
CA ASN A 41 20.48 -0.19 2.88
C ASN A 41 19.45 0.57 3.72
N GLU A 42 18.17 0.57 3.33
CA GLU A 42 17.10 1.24 4.06
C GLU A 42 16.58 0.32 5.19
N PRO A 43 16.66 0.77 6.46
CA PRO A 43 16.24 -0.05 7.61
C PRO A 43 14.81 -0.57 7.51
N LEU A 44 13.88 0.27 7.04
CA LEU A 44 12.48 -0.09 6.94
C LEU A 44 12.22 -1.08 5.81
N PHE A 45 12.92 -1.01 4.68
CA PHE A 45 12.77 -1.97 3.60
C PHE A 45 13.10 -3.40 4.07
N ARG A 46 14.24 -3.57 4.76
CA ARG A 46 14.65 -4.88 5.31
C ARG A 46 13.65 -5.40 6.33
N LEU A 47 13.14 -4.51 7.17
CA LEU A 47 12.15 -4.88 8.18
C LEU A 47 10.84 -5.30 7.51
N ASP A 48 10.39 -4.57 6.49
CA ASP A 48 9.15 -4.86 5.75
C ASP A 48 9.21 -6.20 5.05
N GLU A 49 10.27 -6.46 4.30
CA GLU A 49 10.45 -7.74 3.61
C GLU A 49 10.40 -8.92 4.59
N ALA A 50 11.11 -8.84 5.70
CA ALA A 50 11.11 -9.89 6.70
C ALA A 50 9.74 -10.04 7.40
N MET A 51 9.02 -8.95 7.62
CA MET A 51 7.69 -8.98 8.21
C MET A 51 6.64 -9.51 7.25
N GLN A 52 6.72 -9.19 5.94
CA GLN A 52 5.84 -9.78 4.93
C GLN A 52 6.06 -11.29 4.83
N MET A 53 7.31 -11.75 4.79
CA MET A 53 7.64 -13.17 4.82
C MET A 53 7.14 -13.87 6.09
N ALA A 54 7.16 -13.18 7.24
CA ALA A 54 6.60 -13.68 8.48
C ALA A 54 5.07 -13.65 8.50
N ALA A 55 4.44 -12.71 7.82
CA ALA A 55 2.99 -12.55 7.80
C ALA A 55 2.30 -13.49 6.81
N PHE A 56 2.92 -13.86 5.70
CA PHE A 56 2.36 -14.69 4.65
C PHE A 56 3.13 -16.01 4.51
N GLU A 57 2.40 -17.11 4.35
CA GLU A 57 2.98 -18.44 4.12
C GLU A 57 2.83 -18.88 2.66
N LYS A 58 1.69 -18.56 2.04
CA LYS A 58 1.30 -19.06 0.72
C LYS A 58 1.11 -17.95 -0.31
N HIS A 59 0.49 -16.85 0.10
CA HIS A 59 0.10 -15.79 -0.80
C HIS A 59 1.33 -15.07 -1.37
N PRO A 60 1.35 -14.71 -2.68
CA PRO A 60 2.45 -13.96 -3.32
C PRO A 60 2.81 -12.63 -2.64
N TYR A 61 1.89 -12.03 -1.89
CA TYR A 61 2.14 -10.83 -1.08
C TYR A 61 3.23 -11.00 -0.01
N ARG A 62 3.77 -12.20 0.15
CA ARG A 62 4.95 -12.42 0.99
C ARG A 62 6.25 -11.83 0.44
N TYR A 63 6.27 -11.45 -0.82
CA TYR A 63 7.44 -10.92 -1.51
C TYR A 63 7.26 -9.46 -1.88
N GLU A 64 8.34 -8.69 -1.79
CA GLU A 64 8.38 -7.33 -2.32
C GLU A 64 8.28 -7.33 -3.85
N VAL A 65 7.76 -6.23 -4.42
CA VAL A 65 7.55 -6.11 -5.87
C VAL A 65 8.86 -6.25 -6.65
N ILE A 66 9.97 -5.78 -6.09
CA ILE A 66 11.29 -5.90 -6.72
C ILE A 66 11.77 -7.36 -6.83
N GLY A 67 11.17 -8.28 -6.09
CA GLY A 67 11.51 -9.70 -6.08
C GLY A 67 12.78 -10.04 -5.30
N LEU A 68 13.09 -11.34 -5.23
CA LEU A 68 14.29 -11.83 -4.59
C LEU A 68 15.50 -11.73 -5.54
N LYS A 69 16.68 -11.44 -5.00
CA LYS A 69 17.92 -11.32 -5.79
C LYS A 69 18.24 -12.60 -6.55
N GLU A 70 17.98 -13.76 -5.94
CA GLU A 70 18.18 -15.07 -6.56
C GLU A 70 17.29 -15.26 -7.78
N ASP A 71 16.07 -14.79 -7.75
CA ASP A 71 15.12 -14.86 -8.87
C ASP A 71 15.53 -13.88 -9.97
N LEU A 72 15.94 -12.66 -9.62
CA LEU A 72 16.47 -11.69 -10.58
C LEU A 72 17.70 -12.22 -11.34
N LEU A 73 18.56 -13.01 -10.67
CA LEU A 73 19.71 -13.64 -11.30
C LEU A 73 19.34 -14.83 -12.20
N ARG A 74 18.20 -15.48 -11.95
CA ARG A 74 17.76 -16.68 -12.72
C ARG A 74 16.91 -16.35 -13.92
N ILE A 75 16.08 -15.29 -13.83
CA ILE A 75 15.13 -14.94 -14.88
C ILE A 75 15.83 -14.76 -16.22
N GLN A 76 15.31 -15.38 -17.26
CA GLN A 76 15.86 -15.33 -18.60
C GLN A 76 15.08 -14.36 -19.48
N ARG A 77 15.70 -13.91 -20.54
CA ARG A 77 15.03 -13.05 -21.55
C ARG A 77 13.71 -13.65 -22.02
N ASP A 78 13.67 -14.95 -22.26
CA ASP A 78 12.48 -15.63 -22.78
C ASP A 78 11.35 -15.72 -21.74
N ASP A 79 11.66 -15.78 -20.44
CA ASP A 79 10.67 -15.71 -19.37
C ASP A 79 9.97 -14.35 -19.39
N LEU A 80 10.73 -13.26 -19.51
CA LEU A 80 10.21 -11.90 -19.60
C LEU A 80 9.35 -11.71 -20.86
N TYR A 81 9.84 -12.19 -21.99
CA TYR A 81 9.11 -12.08 -23.26
C TYR A 81 7.83 -12.89 -23.24
N GLN A 82 7.85 -14.11 -22.69
CA GLN A 82 6.65 -14.95 -22.53
C GLN A 82 5.64 -14.29 -21.61
N HIS A 83 6.07 -13.73 -20.47
CA HIS A 83 5.23 -12.98 -19.56
C HIS A 83 4.57 -11.79 -20.26
N TYR A 84 5.36 -10.98 -20.98
CA TYR A 84 4.86 -9.87 -21.76
C TYR A 84 3.81 -10.31 -22.76
N ARG A 85 4.09 -11.35 -23.57
CA ARG A 85 3.15 -11.87 -24.58
C ARG A 85 1.86 -12.41 -24.00
N THR A 86 1.91 -12.92 -22.79
CA THR A 86 0.76 -13.50 -22.10
C THR A 86 -0.13 -12.42 -21.50
N TYR A 87 0.45 -11.50 -20.73
CA TYR A 87 -0.31 -10.60 -19.87
C TYR A 87 -0.50 -9.18 -20.43
N TYR A 88 0.34 -8.71 -21.36
CA TYR A 88 0.20 -7.39 -21.98
C TYR A 88 -0.70 -7.46 -23.22
N ALA A 89 -1.96 -7.78 -23.00
CA ALA A 89 -2.96 -7.93 -24.04
C ALA A 89 -4.21 -7.07 -23.77
N PRO A 90 -5.01 -6.71 -24.81
CA PRO A 90 -6.14 -5.80 -24.63
C PRO A 90 -7.23 -6.35 -23.71
N ASN A 91 -7.37 -7.65 -23.59
CA ASN A 91 -8.30 -8.28 -22.66
C ASN A 91 -7.79 -8.38 -21.22
N ASN A 92 -6.60 -7.85 -20.94
CA ASN A 92 -6.00 -7.73 -19.61
C ASN A 92 -5.52 -6.30 -19.33
N ALA A 93 -6.09 -5.30 -20.01
CA ALA A 93 -5.70 -3.91 -19.87
C ALA A 93 -6.93 -3.01 -19.71
N ILE A 94 -6.81 -2.01 -18.85
CA ILE A 94 -7.80 -0.97 -18.64
C ILE A 94 -7.21 0.33 -19.15
N VAL A 95 -7.95 1.04 -20.01
CA VAL A 95 -7.58 2.36 -20.50
C VAL A 95 -8.51 3.39 -19.87
N THR A 96 -7.92 4.35 -19.17
CA THR A 96 -8.66 5.47 -18.58
C THR A 96 -8.21 6.78 -19.17
N VAL A 97 -9.17 7.63 -19.48
CA VAL A 97 -8.93 8.95 -20.05
C VAL A 97 -9.73 9.99 -19.28
N ALA A 98 -9.05 11.02 -18.79
CA ALA A 98 -9.68 12.16 -18.15
C ALA A 98 -9.24 13.46 -18.82
N GLY A 99 -10.15 14.40 -18.99
CA GLY A 99 -9.89 15.69 -19.64
C GLY A 99 -11.10 16.25 -20.36
N ASP A 100 -10.88 17.30 -21.14
CA ASP A 100 -11.92 17.94 -21.95
C ASP A 100 -11.96 17.30 -23.33
N PHE A 101 -12.91 16.39 -23.57
CA PHE A 101 -13.12 15.70 -24.83
C PHE A 101 -14.57 15.25 -25.02
N GLN A 102 -14.93 14.99 -26.27
CA GLN A 102 -16.20 14.36 -26.60
C GLN A 102 -16.04 12.82 -26.54
N THR A 103 -16.79 12.16 -25.69
CA THR A 103 -16.67 10.71 -25.43
C THR A 103 -16.74 9.88 -26.73
N LYS A 104 -17.66 10.24 -27.66
CA LYS A 104 -17.82 9.51 -28.90
C LYS A 104 -16.58 9.59 -29.79
N GLU A 105 -15.95 10.77 -29.87
CA GLU A 105 -14.74 10.99 -30.66
C GLU A 105 -13.54 10.29 -30.03
N MET A 106 -13.39 10.40 -28.72
CA MET A 106 -12.33 9.70 -27.97
C MET A 106 -12.43 8.17 -28.14
N LEU A 107 -13.62 7.60 -28.03
CA LEU A 107 -13.82 6.16 -28.26
C LEU A 107 -13.51 5.75 -29.70
N ALA A 108 -13.80 6.61 -30.70
CA ALA A 108 -13.43 6.35 -32.10
C ALA A 108 -11.90 6.31 -32.26
N GLN A 109 -11.18 7.28 -31.68
CA GLN A 109 -9.71 7.30 -31.68
C GLN A 109 -9.10 6.10 -30.96
N LEU A 110 -9.62 5.71 -29.78
CA LEU A 110 -9.15 4.53 -29.07
C LEU A 110 -9.35 3.25 -29.88
N ARG A 111 -10.48 3.13 -30.58
CA ARG A 111 -10.72 1.98 -31.50
C ARG A 111 -9.79 1.98 -32.71
N GLU A 112 -9.46 3.13 -33.24
CA GLU A 112 -8.49 3.24 -34.32
C GLU A 112 -7.09 2.84 -33.88
N ILE A 113 -6.67 3.26 -32.66
CA ILE A 113 -5.32 2.99 -32.13
C ILE A 113 -5.15 1.54 -31.66
N TYR A 114 -6.16 1.00 -30.99
CA TYR A 114 -6.04 -0.29 -30.27
C TYR A 114 -6.92 -1.41 -30.85
N GLY A 115 -7.80 -1.11 -31.80
CA GLY A 115 -8.83 -2.06 -32.26
C GLY A 115 -8.30 -3.27 -33.04
N ASP A 116 -7.08 -3.21 -33.55
CA ASP A 116 -6.40 -4.32 -34.25
C ASP A 116 -5.66 -5.27 -33.29
N LEU A 117 -5.54 -4.91 -32.00
CA LEU A 117 -4.91 -5.76 -31.00
C LEU A 117 -5.75 -7.01 -30.74
N LYS A 118 -5.09 -8.16 -30.78
CA LYS A 118 -5.74 -9.44 -30.51
C LYS A 118 -5.67 -9.79 -29.02
N PRO A 119 -6.74 -10.36 -28.45
CA PRO A 119 -6.70 -10.86 -27.09
C PRO A 119 -5.70 -12.00 -26.97
N SER A 120 -5.08 -12.13 -25.81
CA SER A 120 -4.28 -13.32 -25.45
C SER A 120 -5.13 -14.34 -24.70
N SER A 121 -4.63 -15.58 -24.68
CA SER A 121 -5.14 -16.61 -23.77
C SER A 121 -4.50 -16.41 -22.42
N LEU A 122 -5.25 -15.80 -21.50
CA LEU A 122 -4.79 -15.61 -20.12
C LEU A 122 -4.87 -16.94 -19.37
N PRO A 123 -3.80 -17.34 -18.68
CA PRO A 123 -3.88 -18.51 -17.82
C PRO A 123 -4.80 -18.22 -16.62
N GLU A 124 -5.49 -19.24 -16.15
CA GLU A 124 -6.19 -19.16 -14.88
C GLU A 124 -5.16 -19.13 -13.74
N VAL A 125 -5.13 -18.04 -13.01
CA VAL A 125 -4.22 -17.86 -11.85
C VAL A 125 -4.98 -18.28 -10.60
N HIS A 126 -4.57 -19.38 -10.00
CA HIS A 126 -5.10 -19.84 -8.73
C HIS A 126 -4.18 -19.41 -7.59
N ILE A 127 -4.62 -18.44 -6.79
CA ILE A 127 -3.92 -18.03 -5.58
C ILE A 127 -4.51 -18.80 -4.41
N GLU A 128 -3.66 -19.56 -3.71
CA GLU A 128 -4.08 -20.27 -2.51
C GLU A 128 -4.49 -19.29 -1.40
N SER A 129 -5.59 -19.62 -0.74
CA SER A 129 -6.05 -18.86 0.42
C SER A 129 -4.99 -18.89 1.52
N GLU A 130 -4.66 -17.71 2.00
CA GLU A 130 -3.68 -17.54 3.07
C GLU A 130 -4.31 -17.90 4.43
N PRO A 131 -3.73 -18.81 5.21
CA PRO A 131 -4.23 -19.12 6.54
C PRO A 131 -4.11 -17.92 7.49
N PRO A 132 -5.03 -17.75 8.45
CA PRO A 132 -4.91 -16.73 9.48
C PRO A 132 -3.70 -16.99 10.37
N LEU A 133 -3.07 -15.93 10.85
CA LEU A 133 -2.04 -16.05 11.87
C LEU A 133 -2.67 -16.64 13.14
N SER A 134 -2.09 -17.72 13.65
CA SER A 134 -2.56 -18.44 14.85
C SER A 134 -1.89 -17.95 16.13
N LYS A 135 -0.76 -17.25 16.00
CA LYS A 135 0.00 -16.66 17.12
C LYS A 135 0.76 -15.43 16.66
N GLU A 136 1.09 -14.55 17.60
CA GLU A 136 1.99 -13.44 17.37
C GLU A 136 3.35 -13.94 16.86
N ARG A 137 3.89 -13.26 15.85
CA ARG A 137 5.24 -13.52 15.32
C ARG A 137 6.12 -12.31 15.61
N HIS A 138 7.39 -12.57 15.86
CA HIS A 138 8.39 -11.54 16.11
C HIS A 138 9.49 -11.60 15.06
N VAL A 139 9.89 -10.43 14.59
CA VAL A 139 10.99 -10.22 13.66
C VAL A 139 11.93 -9.19 14.27
N GLU A 140 13.20 -9.52 14.41
CA GLU A 140 14.21 -8.57 14.85
C GLU A 140 15.34 -8.51 13.85
N ILE A 141 15.64 -7.30 13.38
CA ILE A 141 16.70 -7.03 12.41
C ILE A 141 17.64 -6.00 13.01
N SER A 142 18.93 -6.24 12.86
CA SER A 142 19.96 -5.28 13.20
C SER A 142 20.70 -4.80 11.96
N GLY A 143 21.11 -3.55 11.96
CA GLY A 143 21.84 -2.98 10.83
C GLY A 143 22.35 -1.56 11.11
N PRO A 144 22.96 -0.92 10.10
CA PRO A 144 23.53 0.40 10.24
C PRO A 144 22.46 1.46 10.55
N GLY A 145 22.87 2.52 11.25
CA GLY A 145 22.02 3.66 11.59
C GLY A 145 22.03 3.97 13.09
N GLU A 146 21.21 4.93 13.47
CA GLU A 146 21.12 5.41 14.86
C GLU A 146 19.70 5.30 15.42
N THR A 147 18.74 4.90 14.59
CA THR A 147 17.31 4.95 14.90
C THR A 147 16.74 3.57 15.08
N THR A 148 16.05 3.35 16.20
CA THR A 148 15.23 2.16 16.42
C THR A 148 13.85 2.37 15.82
N TYR A 149 13.40 1.40 15.03
CA TYR A 149 12.04 1.36 14.51
C TYR A 149 11.27 0.19 15.11
N LEU A 150 10.06 0.45 15.53
CA LEU A 150 9.04 -0.56 15.84
C LEU A 150 8.00 -0.53 14.75
N ARG A 151 7.72 -1.69 14.19
CA ARG A 151 6.63 -1.85 13.22
C ARG A 151 5.73 -3.00 13.63
N VAL A 152 4.43 -2.77 13.63
CA VAL A 152 3.44 -3.78 13.94
C VAL A 152 2.52 -3.91 12.74
N VAL A 153 2.33 -5.12 12.23
CA VAL A 153 1.44 -5.36 11.10
C VAL A 153 0.33 -6.32 11.47
N TYR A 154 -0.87 -5.99 11.05
CA TYR A 154 -2.07 -6.82 11.15
C TYR A 154 -2.54 -7.21 9.76
N ARG A 155 -3.26 -8.32 9.63
CA ARG A 155 -4.00 -8.61 8.39
C ARG A 155 -5.15 -7.63 8.25
N ALA A 156 -5.30 -7.07 7.07
CA ALA A 156 -6.35 -6.14 6.71
C ALA A 156 -7.21 -6.69 5.57
N PRO A 157 -8.47 -6.26 5.47
CA PRO A 157 -9.35 -6.69 4.38
C PRO A 157 -8.91 -6.13 3.03
N ALA A 158 -9.27 -6.83 1.95
CA ALA A 158 -9.16 -6.31 0.58
C ALA A 158 -10.06 -5.08 0.38
N ALA A 159 -9.79 -4.30 -0.66
CA ALA A 159 -10.53 -3.07 -0.95
C ALA A 159 -12.02 -3.28 -1.20
N ASN A 160 -12.39 -4.41 -1.81
CA ASN A 160 -13.78 -4.78 -2.11
C ASN A 160 -14.52 -5.42 -0.93
N HIS A 161 -13.86 -5.61 0.21
CA HIS A 161 -14.49 -6.17 1.41
C HIS A 161 -15.34 -5.12 2.13
N SER A 162 -16.48 -5.52 2.69
CA SER A 162 -17.41 -4.62 3.41
C SER A 162 -16.78 -3.89 4.61
N ASP A 163 -15.73 -4.44 5.19
CA ASP A 163 -15.03 -3.87 6.33
C ASP A 163 -13.99 -2.79 5.95
N PHE A 164 -13.67 -2.65 4.67
CA PHE A 164 -12.60 -1.76 4.22
C PHE A 164 -12.81 -0.30 4.65
N PHE A 165 -14.01 0.23 4.43
CA PHE A 165 -14.32 1.64 4.76
C PHE A 165 -14.31 1.90 6.27
N ALA A 166 -14.86 0.98 7.06
CA ALA A 166 -14.80 1.08 8.51
C ALA A 166 -13.36 0.98 9.04
N PHE A 167 -12.52 0.14 8.41
CA PHE A 167 -11.10 0.06 8.74
C PHE A 167 -10.35 1.35 8.36
N THR A 168 -10.67 1.96 7.23
CA THR A 168 -10.10 3.24 6.79
C THR A 168 -10.39 4.37 7.81
N VAL A 169 -11.63 4.43 8.32
CA VAL A 169 -11.99 5.39 9.36
C VAL A 169 -11.29 5.09 10.67
N LEU A 170 -11.21 3.81 11.06
CA LEU A 170 -10.47 3.37 12.25
C LEU A 170 -9.00 3.80 12.17
N ASP A 171 -8.33 3.56 11.04
CA ASP A 171 -6.94 3.98 10.85
C ASP A 171 -6.77 5.49 10.98
N SER A 172 -7.66 6.27 10.38
CA SER A 172 -7.63 7.73 10.53
C SER A 172 -7.71 8.20 12.00
N ILE A 173 -8.52 7.54 12.82
CA ILE A 173 -8.66 7.83 14.24
C ILE A 173 -7.39 7.39 15.00
N LEU A 174 -6.87 6.21 14.69
CA LEU A 174 -5.76 5.60 15.40
C LEU A 174 -4.42 6.24 15.04
N SER A 175 -4.06 6.30 13.77
CA SER A 175 -2.73 6.68 13.28
C SER A 175 -2.70 8.02 12.50
N GLY A 176 -3.86 8.49 12.02
CA GLY A 176 -3.99 9.72 11.25
C GLY A 176 -4.58 9.49 9.86
N PRO A 177 -4.83 10.58 9.12
CA PRO A 177 -5.67 10.53 7.91
C PRO A 177 -4.95 10.02 6.65
N ALA A 178 -3.82 9.34 6.75
CA ALA A 178 -3.05 8.88 5.60
C ALA A 178 -3.87 7.99 4.65
N SER A 179 -4.61 7.02 5.19
CA SER A 179 -5.45 6.10 4.42
C SER A 179 -6.68 6.75 3.78
N LEU A 180 -7.08 7.92 4.26
CA LEU A 180 -8.16 8.69 3.65
C LEU A 180 -7.70 9.39 2.37
N ASN A 181 -6.39 9.53 2.16
CA ASN A 181 -5.81 10.23 1.02
C ASN A 181 -5.53 9.28 -0.14
N MET A 182 -6.55 8.93 -0.89
CA MET A 182 -6.42 8.07 -2.06
C MET A 182 -5.53 8.65 -3.15
N PHE A 183 -5.54 9.97 -3.32
CA PHE A 183 -4.85 10.62 -4.43
C PHE A 183 -3.36 10.86 -4.19
N GLY A 184 -2.86 10.56 -2.99
CA GLY A 184 -1.48 10.88 -2.62
C GLY A 184 -1.22 12.38 -2.59
N GLY A 185 -0.09 12.79 -2.04
CA GLY A 185 0.29 14.20 -1.97
C GLY A 185 -0.42 14.99 -0.87
N GLY A 186 0.30 15.94 -0.31
CA GLY A 186 -0.19 16.78 0.79
C GLY A 186 -0.02 16.11 2.16
N GLY A 187 0.92 16.60 2.94
CA GLY A 187 1.12 16.18 4.32
C GLY A 187 -0.06 16.64 5.19
N ILE A 188 -0.99 15.72 5.48
CA ILE A 188 -2.00 16.01 6.49
C ILE A 188 -1.42 15.64 7.84
N SER A 189 -1.50 16.60 8.73
CA SER A 189 -1.03 16.42 10.11
C SER A 189 -1.83 15.30 10.79
N ASN A 190 -1.12 14.34 11.38
CA ASN A 190 -1.71 13.27 12.20
C ASN A 190 -1.82 13.64 13.70
N LYS A 191 -1.55 14.90 14.07
CA LYS A 191 -1.52 15.37 15.47
C LYS A 191 -2.80 15.13 16.26
N THR A 192 -3.92 14.92 15.59
CA THR A 192 -5.20 14.63 16.23
C THR A 192 -5.45 13.13 16.45
N SER A 193 -4.60 12.26 15.93
CA SER A 193 -4.73 10.81 16.08
C SER A 193 -4.39 10.35 17.49
N ARG A 194 -4.95 9.20 17.88
CA ARG A 194 -4.75 8.65 19.23
C ARG A 194 -3.29 8.28 19.48
N LEU A 195 -2.65 7.62 18.50
CA LEU A 195 -1.25 7.21 18.63
C LEU A 195 -0.28 8.38 18.66
N TYR A 196 -0.55 9.46 17.89
CA TYR A 196 0.30 10.65 17.97
C TYR A 196 0.29 11.22 19.40
N ARG A 197 -0.89 11.38 19.99
CA ARG A 197 -1.03 11.90 21.37
C ARG A 197 -0.40 10.97 22.40
N ALA A 198 -0.59 9.66 22.23
CA ALA A 198 -0.12 8.68 23.21
C ALA A 198 1.39 8.41 23.12
N LEU A 199 2.01 8.60 21.97
CA LEU A 199 3.41 8.23 21.70
C LEU A 199 4.30 9.44 21.45
N VAL A 200 3.86 10.40 20.63
CA VAL A 200 4.72 11.51 20.20
C VAL A 200 4.64 12.68 21.21
N GLU A 201 3.46 13.07 21.66
CA GLU A 201 3.31 14.12 22.67
C GLU A 201 3.89 13.71 24.04
N THR A 202 4.04 12.42 24.29
CA THR A 202 4.64 11.86 25.53
C THR A 202 6.13 11.54 25.38
N GLU A 203 6.74 11.90 24.26
CA GLU A 203 8.17 11.67 23.97
C GLU A 203 8.60 10.19 24.02
N LEU A 204 7.69 9.26 23.78
CA LEU A 204 8.00 7.83 23.56
C LEU A 204 8.48 7.58 22.12
N ALA A 205 7.96 8.34 21.20
CA ALA A 205 8.30 8.26 19.78
C ALA A 205 8.58 9.64 19.17
N VAL A 206 9.39 9.65 18.11
CA VAL A 206 9.61 10.82 17.27
C VAL A 206 8.47 10.99 16.27
N SER A 207 7.97 9.85 15.75
CA SER A 207 6.86 9.82 14.81
C SER A 207 6.10 8.51 14.89
N VAL A 208 4.85 8.53 14.48
CA VAL A 208 4.00 7.37 14.28
C VAL A 208 3.13 7.57 13.05
N TYR A 209 2.97 6.55 12.26
CA TYR A 209 2.04 6.54 11.14
C TYR A 209 1.55 5.11 10.87
N GLY A 210 0.32 5.00 10.41
CA GLY A 210 -0.28 3.79 9.86
C GLY A 210 -0.72 4.03 8.43
N GLY A 211 -1.11 2.98 7.74
CA GLY A 211 -1.61 3.13 6.38
C GLY A 211 -2.28 1.86 5.87
N LEU A 212 -3.61 1.88 5.79
CA LEU A 212 -4.36 0.87 5.08
C LEU A 212 -4.21 1.10 3.57
N GLN A 213 -3.94 0.03 2.83
CA GLN A 213 -3.84 0.06 1.38
C GLN A 213 -5.05 -0.62 0.74
N ALA A 214 -5.54 -0.05 -0.36
CA ALA A 214 -6.54 -0.69 -1.21
C ALA A 214 -5.85 -1.74 -2.10
N THR A 215 -6.15 -3.01 -1.87
CA THR A 215 -5.52 -4.15 -2.54
C THR A 215 -6.58 -5.11 -3.07
N VAL A 216 -6.20 -5.94 -4.05
CA VAL A 216 -7.07 -6.97 -4.66
C VAL A 216 -7.43 -8.05 -3.62
N ASP A 217 -6.43 -8.52 -2.90
CA ASP A 217 -6.56 -9.54 -1.85
C ASP A 217 -6.24 -8.97 -0.48
N PRO A 218 -6.61 -9.62 0.63
CA PRO A 218 -6.27 -9.18 1.97
C PRO A 218 -4.76 -9.00 2.14
N PHE A 219 -4.35 -7.82 2.59
CA PHE A 219 -2.94 -7.46 2.78
C PHE A 219 -2.63 -7.10 4.22
N LEU A 220 -1.62 -6.28 4.45
CA LEU A 220 -1.18 -5.86 5.77
C LEU A 220 -1.60 -4.41 6.06
N TYR A 221 -1.94 -4.18 7.31
CA TYR A 221 -2.07 -2.86 7.90
C TYR A 221 -0.86 -2.60 8.79
N PRO A 222 0.13 -1.83 8.34
CA PRO A 222 1.30 -1.48 9.13
C PRO A 222 1.03 -0.28 10.03
N ILE A 223 1.59 -0.33 11.25
CA ILE A 223 1.79 0.81 12.13
C ILE A 223 3.29 0.91 12.39
N THR A 224 3.90 2.00 11.96
CA THR A 224 5.34 2.26 12.09
C THR A 224 5.58 3.35 13.11
N ILE A 225 6.48 3.10 14.04
CA ILE A 225 6.84 3.99 15.15
C ILE A 225 8.35 4.20 15.12
N THR A 226 8.77 5.44 14.97
CA THR A 226 10.16 5.83 15.14
C THR A 226 10.40 6.11 16.62
N ILE A 227 11.18 5.26 17.26
CA ILE A 227 11.39 5.32 18.71
C ILE A 227 12.26 6.53 19.08
N HIS A 228 11.87 7.25 20.14
CA HIS A 228 12.70 8.30 20.68
C HIS A 228 14.01 7.73 21.24
N PRO A 229 15.20 8.37 21.03
CA PRO A 229 16.50 7.79 21.41
C PRO A 229 16.67 7.39 22.88
N ARG A 230 15.86 7.94 23.76
CA ARG A 230 15.88 7.64 25.22
C ARG A 230 14.85 6.59 25.63
N GLN A 231 14.14 6.00 24.69
CA GLN A 231 13.01 5.11 24.93
C GLN A 231 13.23 3.73 24.30
N THR A 232 12.39 2.78 24.66
CA THR A 232 12.45 1.41 24.14
C THR A 232 11.26 1.08 23.24
N ALA A 233 11.47 0.16 22.31
CA ALA A 233 10.40 -0.33 21.44
C ALA A 233 9.29 -1.03 22.24
N GLU A 234 9.66 -1.71 23.33
CA GLU A 234 8.74 -2.43 24.21
C GLU A 234 7.80 -1.48 24.96
N ALA A 235 8.31 -0.31 25.41
CA ALA A 235 7.48 0.72 26.02
C ALA A 235 6.47 1.31 25.02
N ALA A 236 6.90 1.58 23.79
CA ALA A 236 6.02 2.06 22.72
C ALA A 236 4.97 1.00 22.31
N LEU A 237 5.35 -0.29 22.22
CA LEU A 237 4.43 -1.39 21.95
C LEU A 237 3.34 -1.50 23.01
N SER A 238 3.71 -1.36 24.28
CA SER A 238 2.75 -1.41 25.40
C SER A 238 1.73 -0.25 25.33
N VAL A 239 2.13 0.91 24.84
CA VAL A 239 1.22 2.04 24.63
C VAL A 239 0.32 1.81 23.43
N LEU A 240 0.86 1.32 22.31
CA LEU A 240 0.09 0.92 21.13
C LEU A 240 -1.02 -0.09 21.53
N ASP A 241 -0.65 -1.13 22.27
CA ASP A 241 -1.59 -2.17 22.70
C ASP A 241 -2.72 -1.61 23.57
N ARG A 242 -2.41 -0.66 24.43
CA ARG A 242 -3.39 0.03 25.26
C ARG A 242 -4.38 0.87 24.44
N GLU A 243 -3.90 1.59 23.44
CA GLU A 243 -4.80 2.38 22.57
C GLU A 243 -5.67 1.49 21.68
N ILE A 244 -5.15 0.36 21.21
CA ILE A 244 -5.94 -0.66 20.50
C ILE A 244 -7.00 -1.26 21.41
N GLN A 245 -6.62 -1.64 22.63
CA GLN A 245 -7.56 -2.17 23.62
C GLN A 245 -8.70 -1.18 23.94
N ARG A 246 -8.40 0.11 24.01
CA ARG A 246 -9.43 1.15 24.18
C ARG A 246 -10.41 1.18 23.01
N LEU A 247 -9.92 1.07 21.76
CA LEU A 247 -10.79 0.96 20.58
C LEU A 247 -11.68 -0.30 20.59
N GLN A 248 -11.19 -1.38 21.19
CA GLN A 248 -11.95 -2.63 21.31
C GLN A 248 -13.02 -2.59 22.40
N GLN A 249 -12.79 -1.82 23.49
CA GLN A 249 -13.64 -1.81 24.69
C GLN A 249 -14.53 -0.60 24.81
N GLU A 250 -14.10 0.55 24.27
CA GLU A 250 -14.81 1.83 24.43
C GLU A 250 -15.39 2.27 23.07
N ALA A 251 -16.60 2.81 23.10
CA ALA A 251 -17.19 3.43 21.92
C ALA A 251 -16.40 4.67 21.51
N VAL A 252 -16.07 4.78 20.23
CA VAL A 252 -15.43 5.97 19.68
C VAL A 252 -16.42 7.14 19.69
N PRO A 253 -16.03 8.33 20.21
CA PRO A 253 -16.88 9.50 20.14
C PRO A 253 -17.25 9.86 18.70
N GLU A 254 -18.51 10.18 18.46
CA GLU A 254 -19.03 10.58 17.14
C GLU A 254 -18.19 11.72 16.53
N ALA A 255 -17.71 12.65 17.34
CA ALA A 255 -16.87 13.76 16.91
C ALA A 255 -15.52 13.31 16.27
N GLU A 256 -14.96 12.16 16.66
CA GLU A 256 -13.76 11.62 16.05
C GLU A 256 -14.05 11.06 14.65
N ILE A 257 -15.18 10.37 14.49
CA ILE A 257 -15.65 9.84 13.21
C ILE A 257 -15.96 10.99 12.24
N GLN A 258 -16.74 11.99 12.68
CA GLN A 258 -17.09 13.16 11.87
C GLN A 258 -15.86 13.96 11.43
N ARG A 259 -14.83 14.01 12.25
CA ARG A 259 -13.54 14.60 11.88
C ARG A 259 -12.87 13.81 10.75
N ALA A 260 -12.79 12.49 10.86
CA ALA A 260 -12.23 11.61 9.83
C ALA A 260 -12.98 11.77 8.50
N ILE A 261 -14.30 11.74 8.53
CA ILE A 261 -15.15 11.93 7.33
C ILE A 261 -14.92 13.32 6.70
N LYS A 262 -14.84 14.37 7.52
CA LYS A 262 -14.57 15.73 7.02
C LYS A 262 -13.18 15.82 6.36
N GLN A 263 -12.18 15.16 6.91
CA GLN A 263 -10.85 15.08 6.33
C GLN A 263 -10.87 14.31 5.00
N ALA A 264 -11.58 13.18 4.95
CA ALA A 264 -11.73 12.38 3.73
C ALA A 264 -12.36 13.19 2.58
N ARG A 265 -13.43 13.93 2.87
CA ARG A 265 -14.07 14.81 1.87
C ARG A 265 -13.11 15.86 1.32
N ALA A 266 -12.35 16.50 2.20
CA ALA A 266 -11.38 17.52 1.77
C ALA A 266 -10.27 16.91 0.91
N LEU A 267 -9.72 15.75 1.32
CA LEU A 267 -8.69 15.03 0.59
C LEU A 267 -9.16 14.57 -0.77
N PHE A 268 -10.36 13.99 -0.82
CA PHE A 268 -10.97 13.53 -2.06
C PHE A 268 -11.21 14.71 -3.03
N ALA A 269 -11.73 15.84 -2.53
CA ALA A 269 -11.96 17.02 -3.34
C ALA A 269 -10.64 17.58 -3.91
N TYR A 270 -9.62 17.80 -3.08
CA TYR A 270 -8.32 18.31 -3.55
C TYR A 270 -7.60 17.33 -4.48
N GLY A 271 -7.65 16.04 -4.18
CA GLY A 271 -7.03 15.01 -5.01
C GLY A 271 -7.67 14.89 -6.39
N SER A 272 -8.99 15.12 -6.48
CA SER A 272 -9.75 15.02 -7.73
C SER A 272 -9.67 16.27 -8.63
N GLU A 273 -9.04 17.37 -8.21
CA GLU A 273 -8.86 18.55 -9.07
C GLU A 273 -7.90 18.29 -10.25
N ASN A 274 -6.94 17.40 -10.08
CA ASN A 274 -5.94 17.10 -11.09
C ASN A 274 -6.40 15.97 -12.02
N ILE A 275 -6.51 16.25 -13.31
CA ILE A 275 -6.98 15.28 -14.33
C ILE A 275 -6.09 14.02 -14.43
N THR A 276 -4.77 14.15 -14.18
CA THR A 276 -3.86 13.00 -14.15
C THR A 276 -4.22 12.05 -13.00
N ASN A 277 -4.47 12.61 -11.82
CA ASN A 277 -4.93 11.83 -10.67
C ASN A 277 -6.30 11.20 -10.93
N GLN A 278 -7.23 11.94 -11.55
CA GLN A 278 -8.53 11.37 -11.93
C GLN A 278 -8.36 10.14 -12.83
N ALA A 279 -7.58 10.26 -13.90
CA ALA A 279 -7.32 9.14 -14.80
C ALA A 279 -6.65 7.95 -14.10
N PHE A 280 -5.64 8.24 -13.27
CA PHE A 280 -4.94 7.20 -12.50
C PHE A 280 -5.90 6.43 -11.58
N TRP A 281 -6.66 7.13 -10.75
CA TRP A 281 -7.53 6.48 -9.77
C TRP A 281 -8.73 5.78 -10.40
N LEU A 282 -9.27 6.29 -11.51
CA LEU A 282 -10.30 5.58 -12.27
C LEU A 282 -9.81 4.22 -12.74
N GLY A 283 -8.57 4.14 -13.26
CA GLY A 283 -7.98 2.89 -13.72
C GLY A 283 -7.56 1.98 -12.56
N TYR A 284 -6.95 2.56 -11.53
CA TYR A 284 -6.44 1.79 -10.41
C TYR A 284 -7.57 1.19 -9.55
N ALA A 285 -8.65 1.93 -9.34
CA ALA A 285 -9.82 1.42 -8.63
C ALA A 285 -10.47 0.23 -9.35
N GLU A 286 -10.48 0.24 -10.68
CA GLU A 286 -11.02 -0.87 -11.47
C GLU A 286 -10.18 -2.15 -11.36
N ILE A 287 -8.90 -2.03 -10.97
CA ILE A 287 -8.03 -3.19 -10.73
C ILE A 287 -8.36 -3.88 -9.40
N PHE A 288 -8.54 -3.14 -8.31
CA PHE A 288 -8.71 -3.73 -6.98
C PHE A 288 -10.17 -3.81 -6.51
N ALA A 289 -11.08 -3.08 -7.14
CA ALA A 289 -12.51 -3.09 -6.80
C ALA A 289 -13.37 -2.78 -8.03
N SER A 290 -13.77 -1.51 -8.21
CA SER A 290 -14.55 -1.04 -9.36
C SER A 290 -14.61 0.50 -9.44
N TYR A 291 -15.06 1.00 -10.58
CA TYR A 291 -15.43 2.42 -10.74
C TYR A 291 -16.46 2.88 -9.67
N ASP A 292 -17.46 2.05 -9.40
CA ASP A 292 -18.51 2.36 -8.41
C ASP A 292 -17.93 2.50 -7.00
N TRP A 293 -16.92 1.71 -6.65
CA TRP A 293 -16.20 1.82 -5.39
C TRP A 293 -15.57 3.21 -5.24
N LEU A 294 -14.92 3.72 -6.30
CA LEU A 294 -14.27 5.03 -6.27
C LEU A 294 -15.27 6.18 -6.13
N ILE A 295 -16.32 6.19 -6.94
CA ILE A 295 -17.29 7.32 -6.93
C ILE A 295 -18.14 7.36 -5.66
N HIS A 296 -18.35 6.24 -4.99
CA HIS A 296 -19.07 6.15 -3.72
C HIS A 296 -18.16 6.17 -2.49
N TYR A 297 -16.85 6.30 -2.66
CA TYR A 297 -15.87 6.20 -1.59
C TYR A 297 -16.21 7.05 -0.36
N VAL A 298 -16.46 8.34 -0.55
CA VAL A 298 -16.81 9.26 0.56
C VAL A 298 -18.15 8.88 1.17
N GLN A 299 -19.13 8.50 0.37
CA GLN A 299 -20.46 8.09 0.86
C GLN A 299 -20.39 6.81 1.71
N GLU A 300 -19.53 5.88 1.36
CA GLU A 300 -19.31 4.66 2.15
C GLU A 300 -18.65 4.98 3.50
N LEU A 301 -17.68 5.90 3.53
CA LEU A 301 -17.09 6.35 4.79
C LEU A 301 -18.14 7.02 5.72
N GLU A 302 -19.10 7.74 5.14
CA GLU A 302 -20.18 8.42 5.89
C GLU A 302 -21.15 7.46 6.60
N LYS A 303 -21.22 6.21 6.16
CA LYS A 303 -22.07 5.18 6.78
C LYS A 303 -21.43 4.55 8.01
N VAL A 304 -20.14 4.78 8.25
CA VAL A 304 -19.40 4.14 9.33
C VAL A 304 -19.86 4.65 10.68
N THR A 305 -20.17 3.73 11.57
CA THR A 305 -20.68 3.99 12.92
C THR A 305 -19.63 3.70 14.01
N PRO A 306 -19.79 4.21 15.24
CA PRO A 306 -18.95 3.83 16.39
C PRO A 306 -18.89 2.30 16.62
N THR A 307 -20.01 1.61 16.41
CA THR A 307 -20.09 0.16 16.55
C THR A 307 -19.24 -0.56 15.49
N ASP A 308 -19.19 -0.03 14.27
CA ASP A 308 -18.33 -0.60 13.21
C ASP A 308 -16.87 -0.48 13.59
N ILE A 309 -16.43 0.69 14.07
CA ILE A 309 -15.04 0.90 14.50
C ILE A 309 -14.65 -0.10 15.61
N GLN A 310 -15.50 -0.28 16.62
CA GLN A 310 -15.25 -1.22 17.70
C GLN A 310 -15.18 -2.66 17.17
N ARG A 311 -16.09 -3.07 16.31
CA ARG A 311 -16.12 -4.38 15.67
C ARG A 311 -14.87 -4.63 14.84
N ILE A 312 -14.42 -3.66 14.03
CA ILE A 312 -13.19 -3.75 13.24
C ILE A 312 -11.97 -3.91 14.14
N ALA A 313 -11.85 -3.11 15.20
CA ALA A 313 -10.76 -3.24 16.16
C ALA A 313 -10.74 -4.64 16.81
N GLN A 314 -11.90 -5.17 17.18
CA GLN A 314 -12.02 -6.51 17.75
C GLN A 314 -11.74 -7.63 16.74
N THR A 315 -12.05 -7.43 15.48
CA THR A 315 -11.87 -8.45 14.43
C THR A 315 -10.43 -8.54 13.96
N TYR A 316 -9.81 -7.40 13.69
CA TYR A 316 -8.53 -7.34 12.98
C TYR A 316 -7.32 -7.02 13.87
N LEU A 317 -7.47 -6.14 14.88
CA LEU A 317 -6.34 -5.65 15.68
C LEU A 317 -6.13 -6.51 16.93
N GLN A 318 -5.90 -7.80 16.73
CA GLN A 318 -5.70 -8.74 17.84
C GLN A 318 -4.23 -9.16 17.97
N PRO A 319 -3.62 -9.12 19.19
CA PRO A 319 -2.23 -9.49 19.41
C PRO A 319 -1.84 -10.87 18.85
N PRO A 320 -2.65 -11.94 18.98
CA PRO A 320 -2.29 -13.25 18.41
C PRO A 320 -2.25 -13.27 16.88
N ARG A 321 -2.76 -12.24 16.19
CA ARG A 321 -2.91 -12.18 14.73
C ARG A 321 -2.07 -11.08 14.10
N ARG A 322 -0.88 -10.81 14.66
CA ARG A 322 0.03 -9.79 14.18
C ARG A 322 1.46 -10.27 14.06
N VAL A 323 2.27 -9.50 13.34
CA VAL A 323 3.72 -9.58 13.38
C VAL A 323 4.26 -8.31 14.02
N VAL A 324 5.14 -8.46 14.99
CA VAL A 324 5.87 -7.36 15.64
C VAL A 324 7.29 -7.37 15.13
N GLY A 325 7.72 -6.30 14.50
CA GLY A 325 9.05 -6.12 13.94
C GLY A 325 9.81 -5.02 14.66
N ILE A 326 11.08 -5.27 14.98
CA ILE A 326 11.97 -4.27 15.55
C ILE A 326 13.24 -4.21 14.71
N TYR A 327 13.58 -3.00 14.26
CA TYR A 327 14.89 -2.72 13.72
C TYR A 327 15.76 -2.05 14.80
N ARG A 328 16.92 -2.65 15.10
CA ARG A 328 17.89 -2.12 16.06
C ARG A 328 19.16 -1.64 15.34
N PRO A 329 19.57 -0.39 15.56
CA PRO A 329 20.83 0.09 15.01
C PRO A 329 22.03 -0.63 15.67
N THR A 330 22.99 -1.07 14.83
CA THR A 330 24.23 -1.69 15.31
C THR A 330 25.28 -0.68 15.75
N ASN A 331 25.20 0.56 15.27
CA ASN A 331 26.07 1.67 15.67
C ASN A 331 25.45 2.44 16.85
N MET A 332 25.07 1.75 17.89
CA MET A 332 24.91 2.39 19.18
C MET A 332 26.31 2.63 19.74
N LEU A 333 26.85 3.80 19.41
CA LEU A 333 27.93 4.45 20.13
C LEU A 333 28.93 3.50 20.80
N GLY A 334 29.96 3.14 20.08
CA GLY A 334 31.29 2.96 20.72
C GLY A 334 31.68 4.31 21.33
N GLY A 335 31.01 4.70 22.40
CA GLY A 335 31.46 5.74 23.28
C GLY A 335 32.57 5.17 24.15
N ASN A 336 33.77 5.46 23.79
CA ASN A 336 34.88 5.58 24.73
C ASN A 336 35.06 7.03 25.06
#